data_d7800d75c8c3c73e6caeb2bf1d7dec4d
#
_entry.id   d7800d75c8c3c73e6caeb2bf1d7dec4d
#
_cell.length_a   1.000
_cell.length_b   1.000
_cell.length_c   1.000
_cell.angle_alpha   90.00
_cell.angle_beta   90.00
_cell.angle_gamma   90.00
#
_symmetry.space_group_name_H-M   'P 1'
#
loop_
_entity.id
_entity.type
_entity.pdbx_description
1 polymer ?
#
loop_
_entity_poly.entity_id
_entity_poly.type
_entity_poly.pdbx_seq_one_letter_code
_entity_poly.pdbx_strand_id
1 'polypeptide(L)'
;MKVIKREDLGKIIKDGDTVAISGSGGSGSAEELIRGISDSFVKTGHPCNLTVTCGISPGNLTNDEVGMNMLAKEGLVGKAICAHLGMGRVFGNTIGKNQFPAWAVPLGVINHLYRAIAGNEIGVLTKVGLNTFADPRVEGCCANEKAKALDPFVKLVNIEGKDLLLYKSFPIDVAIIKATYADEDGNISFEHEAVIGEQYNMAIAAHNSGGKVIVQVEKIMMKDGLRARDVLIHSSLVDYVLVAEPDTSLGDYNLPVYRPEMTGDKKIALDEIAIRPLDERKVCGRRSAMELKKGYVVNLGVGMPDSVANACAEEGISEDIYLSVESGPTGGVPIGGVAFGGSINPDSVIPTAEQFDAYNGGSLDMCIVGLAQADEDGDVNVSKFGTRVTGPGGFINITQNTKKVIFIGTFTAGGLEEEIKDGKLHIIKEGTIKKFVKNVQQITFSAKNANENNQEILYVTERAVFRLVGLGLELIEIAPGVDLEKDILDQMEFKPFVSPDLKLMDERIFKEGKMGLKI
;
A
#
# COMPACT_ATOMS: atom_id res chain seq x y z
N MET A 1 -13.82 3.41 30.65
CA MET A 1 -13.13 2.31 29.95
C MET A 1 -13.33 1.00 30.73
N LYS A 2 -13.48 -0.16 30.03
CA LYS A 2 -13.55 -1.50 30.63
C LYS A 2 -12.40 -2.36 30.09
N VAL A 3 -11.62 -2.96 30.96
CA VAL A 3 -10.59 -3.94 30.57
C VAL A 3 -11.27 -5.28 30.28
N ILE A 4 -10.94 -5.87 29.13
CA ILE A 4 -11.48 -7.13 28.64
C ILE A 4 -10.37 -8.13 28.34
N LYS A 5 -10.76 -9.38 28.16
CA LYS A 5 -9.91 -10.46 27.66
C LYS A 5 -10.34 -10.89 26.28
N ARG A 6 -9.50 -11.63 25.57
CA ARG A 6 -9.75 -12.14 24.22
C ARG A 6 -11.07 -12.91 24.11
N GLU A 7 -11.40 -13.76 25.08
CA GLU A 7 -12.63 -14.53 25.13
C GLU A 7 -13.92 -13.70 25.27
N ASP A 8 -13.84 -12.43 25.63
CA ASP A 8 -15.02 -11.56 25.74
C ASP A 8 -15.48 -10.99 24.39
N LEU A 9 -14.62 -11.04 23.35
CA LEU A 9 -14.91 -10.44 22.04
C LEU A 9 -16.18 -11.00 21.40
N GLY A 10 -16.41 -12.31 21.49
CA GLY A 10 -17.61 -12.93 20.96
C GLY A 10 -18.93 -12.52 21.65
N LYS A 11 -18.86 -11.83 22.81
CA LYS A 11 -20.04 -11.25 23.47
C LYS A 11 -20.23 -9.79 23.10
N ILE A 12 -19.17 -9.13 22.62
CA ILE A 12 -19.16 -7.69 22.29
C ILE A 12 -19.51 -7.49 20.82
N ILE A 13 -18.89 -8.25 19.92
CA ILE A 13 -19.09 -8.19 18.48
C ILE A 13 -20.26 -9.10 18.11
N LYS A 14 -21.22 -8.57 17.35
CA LYS A 14 -22.44 -9.26 16.97
C LYS A 14 -22.39 -9.76 15.53
N ASP A 15 -23.28 -10.69 15.21
CA ASP A 15 -23.48 -11.15 13.84
C ASP A 15 -23.89 -9.97 12.94
N GLY A 16 -23.25 -9.86 11.78
CA GLY A 16 -23.51 -8.82 10.81
C GLY A 16 -22.83 -7.47 11.08
N ASP A 17 -22.14 -7.28 12.21
CA ASP A 17 -21.46 -6.03 12.53
C ASP A 17 -20.44 -5.65 11.43
N THR A 18 -20.30 -4.35 11.21
CA THR A 18 -19.21 -3.76 10.43
C THR A 18 -18.02 -3.54 11.34
N VAL A 19 -16.94 -4.28 11.12
CA VAL A 19 -15.71 -4.23 11.90
C VAL A 19 -14.60 -3.54 11.12
N ALA A 20 -14.18 -2.38 11.60
CA ALA A 20 -13.00 -1.68 11.07
C ALA A 20 -11.74 -2.19 11.80
N ILE A 21 -10.73 -2.59 11.03
CA ILE A 21 -9.52 -3.26 11.52
C ILE A 21 -8.31 -2.40 11.19
N SER A 22 -7.57 -1.97 12.23
CA SER A 22 -6.34 -1.18 12.05
C SER A 22 -5.17 -2.04 11.61
N GLY A 23 -4.24 -1.41 10.90
CA GLY A 23 -2.96 -1.98 10.55
C GLY A 23 -2.54 -1.69 9.11
N SER A 24 -1.22 -1.73 8.92
CA SER A 24 -0.57 -1.57 7.62
C SER A 24 0.39 -2.74 7.41
N GLY A 25 -0.10 -3.83 6.83
CA GLY A 25 0.67 -5.06 6.70
C GLY A 25 1.05 -5.65 8.07
N GLY A 26 2.33 -5.64 8.41
CA GLY A 26 2.84 -6.10 9.70
C GLY A 26 2.76 -5.06 10.82
N SER A 27 2.62 -3.78 10.49
CA SER A 27 2.66 -2.68 11.47
C SER A 27 1.26 -2.28 11.94
N GLY A 28 1.10 -1.95 13.24
CA GLY A 28 -0.17 -1.46 13.81
C GLY A 28 -1.31 -2.49 13.82
N SER A 29 -1.03 -3.79 13.67
CA SER A 29 -2.04 -4.85 13.64
C SER A 29 -2.55 -5.20 15.03
N ALA A 30 -3.87 -5.16 15.22
CA ALA A 30 -4.56 -5.58 16.44
C ALA A 30 -4.70 -7.11 16.51
N GLU A 31 -3.58 -7.83 16.48
CA GLU A 31 -3.51 -9.29 16.29
C GLU A 31 -4.29 -10.08 17.33
N GLU A 32 -4.20 -9.68 18.63
CA GLU A 32 -4.93 -10.34 19.71
C GLU A 32 -6.45 -10.21 19.54
N LEU A 33 -6.92 -9.05 19.05
CA LEU A 33 -8.34 -8.81 18.79
C LEU A 33 -8.81 -9.60 17.55
N ILE A 34 -8.01 -9.64 16.49
CA ILE A 34 -8.34 -10.44 15.29
C ILE A 34 -8.41 -11.92 15.64
N ARG A 35 -7.45 -12.42 16.42
CA ARG A 35 -7.42 -13.79 16.92
C ARG A 35 -8.65 -14.11 17.76
N GLY A 36 -9.05 -13.20 18.65
CA GLY A 36 -10.23 -13.39 19.50
C GLY A 36 -11.54 -13.49 18.71
N ILE A 37 -11.70 -12.72 17.63
CA ILE A 37 -12.84 -12.85 16.71
C ILE A 37 -12.84 -14.25 16.08
N SER A 38 -11.70 -14.67 15.54
CA SER A 38 -11.53 -15.97 14.90
C SER A 38 -11.79 -17.14 15.86
N ASP A 39 -11.21 -17.10 17.07
CA ASP A 39 -11.37 -18.14 18.09
C ASP A 39 -12.82 -18.27 18.57
N SER A 40 -13.51 -17.12 18.78
CA SER A 40 -14.91 -17.11 19.13
C SER A 40 -15.77 -17.79 18.07
N PHE A 41 -15.57 -17.44 16.79
CA PHE A 41 -16.29 -18.05 15.67
C PHE A 41 -16.04 -19.56 15.60
N VAL A 42 -14.80 -20.01 15.72
CA VAL A 42 -14.46 -21.44 15.70
C VAL A 42 -15.14 -22.20 16.83
N LYS A 43 -15.23 -21.57 18.02
CA LYS A 43 -15.80 -22.21 19.22
C LYS A 43 -17.32 -22.21 19.23
N THR A 44 -17.97 -21.17 18.71
CA THR A 44 -19.40 -20.91 18.94
C THR A 44 -20.20 -20.73 17.65
N GLY A 45 -19.57 -20.52 16.50
CA GLY A 45 -20.20 -20.09 15.26
C GLY A 45 -20.52 -18.59 15.24
N HIS A 46 -20.11 -17.83 16.27
CA HIS A 46 -20.37 -16.39 16.42
C HIS A 46 -19.12 -15.63 16.84
N PRO A 47 -18.95 -14.34 16.43
CA PRO A 47 -19.81 -13.59 15.48
C PRO A 47 -19.69 -14.16 14.07
N CYS A 48 -20.72 -14.01 13.24
CA CYS A 48 -20.73 -14.47 11.85
C CYS A 48 -21.25 -13.38 10.90
N ASN A 49 -21.03 -13.59 9.59
CA ASN A 49 -21.50 -12.69 8.53
C ASN A 49 -21.03 -11.23 8.69
N LEU A 50 -19.82 -11.02 9.21
CA LEU A 50 -19.27 -9.70 9.45
C LEU A 50 -19.02 -8.94 8.14
N THR A 51 -19.20 -7.61 8.16
CA THR A 51 -18.59 -6.72 7.18
C THR A 51 -17.24 -6.28 7.72
N VAL A 52 -16.13 -6.55 7.00
CA VAL A 52 -14.80 -6.11 7.41
C VAL A 52 -14.29 -4.99 6.53
N THR A 53 -13.66 -3.98 7.15
CA THR A 53 -13.01 -2.88 6.44
C THR A 53 -11.62 -2.62 7.00
N CYS A 54 -10.65 -2.39 6.13
CA CYS A 54 -9.27 -2.05 6.49
C CYS A 54 -8.61 -1.27 5.36
N GLY A 55 -7.57 -0.53 5.68
CA GLY A 55 -6.66 0.05 4.70
C GLY A 55 -5.82 -1.04 4.04
N ILE A 56 -4.62 -1.28 4.56
CA ILE A 56 -3.78 -2.41 4.16
C ILE A 56 -4.10 -3.57 5.09
N SER A 57 -4.49 -4.72 4.54
CA SER A 57 -4.84 -5.88 5.37
C SER A 57 -3.70 -6.26 6.31
N PRO A 58 -3.93 -6.33 7.63
CA PRO A 58 -2.99 -6.96 8.53
C PRO A 58 -2.64 -8.37 8.08
N GLY A 59 -1.35 -8.74 8.11
CA GLY A 59 -0.94 -10.06 7.67
C GLY A 59 0.56 -10.18 7.41
N ASN A 60 0.95 -11.38 7.03
CA ASN A 60 2.32 -11.71 6.71
C ASN A 60 2.36 -12.58 5.44
N LEU A 61 3.29 -12.27 4.52
CA LEU A 61 3.44 -13.01 3.26
C LEU A 61 3.91 -14.45 3.45
N THR A 62 4.51 -14.78 4.59
CA THR A 62 5.11 -16.09 4.89
C THR A 62 4.34 -16.90 5.93
N ASN A 63 3.35 -16.29 6.61
CA ASN A 63 2.55 -16.96 7.64
C ASN A 63 1.05 -16.74 7.39
N ASP A 64 0.36 -17.81 7.06
CA ASP A 64 -1.08 -17.79 6.74
C ASP A 64 -1.98 -17.84 8.00
N GLU A 65 -1.41 -17.96 9.21
CA GLU A 65 -2.15 -18.11 10.48
C GLU A 65 -2.23 -16.79 11.28
N VAL A 66 -1.94 -15.65 10.64
CA VAL A 66 -1.91 -14.33 11.28
C VAL A 66 -2.73 -13.30 10.53
N GLY A 67 -3.11 -12.25 11.24
CA GLY A 67 -3.84 -11.10 10.70
C GLY A 67 -5.17 -11.48 10.06
N MET A 68 -5.50 -10.82 8.97
CA MET A 68 -6.76 -11.04 8.22
C MET A 68 -6.93 -12.48 7.72
N ASN A 69 -5.84 -13.25 7.56
CA ASN A 69 -5.93 -14.66 7.16
C ASN A 69 -6.74 -15.49 8.15
N MET A 70 -6.70 -15.15 9.45
CA MET A 70 -7.50 -15.82 10.49
C MET A 70 -9.01 -15.65 10.28
N LEU A 71 -9.42 -14.60 9.56
CA LEU A 71 -10.83 -14.33 9.25
C LEU A 71 -11.32 -15.02 7.98
N ALA A 72 -10.45 -15.70 7.24
CA ALA A 72 -10.77 -16.43 6.01
C ALA A 72 -11.50 -17.76 6.29
N LYS A 73 -12.49 -17.73 7.16
CA LYS A 73 -13.33 -18.87 7.54
C LYS A 73 -14.71 -18.71 6.93
N GLU A 74 -15.25 -19.80 6.36
CA GLU A 74 -16.57 -19.78 5.75
C GLU A 74 -17.66 -19.39 6.75
N GLY A 75 -18.44 -18.37 6.40
CA GLY A 75 -19.51 -17.84 7.25
C GLY A 75 -19.08 -16.75 8.25
N LEU A 76 -17.78 -16.60 8.55
CA LEU A 76 -17.32 -15.55 9.46
C LEU A 76 -17.47 -14.16 8.82
N VAL A 77 -17.01 -13.99 7.59
CA VAL A 77 -17.10 -12.73 6.85
C VAL A 77 -18.16 -12.85 5.75
N GLY A 78 -19.07 -11.89 5.71
CA GLY A 78 -20.12 -11.77 4.71
C GLY A 78 -19.87 -10.67 3.69
N LYS A 79 -18.97 -9.69 3.98
CA LYS A 79 -18.64 -8.57 3.09
C LYS A 79 -17.25 -8.00 3.42
N ALA A 80 -16.54 -7.46 2.41
CA ALA A 80 -15.28 -6.78 2.63
C ALA A 80 -15.18 -5.46 1.84
N ILE A 81 -14.61 -4.41 2.48
CA ILE A 81 -14.31 -3.11 1.87
C ILE A 81 -12.87 -2.77 2.29
N CYS A 82 -11.90 -3.06 1.44
CA CYS A 82 -10.47 -2.97 1.78
C CYS A 82 -9.69 -2.30 0.65
N ALA A 83 -8.52 -1.72 0.96
CA ALA A 83 -7.68 -1.15 -0.08
C ALA A 83 -6.66 -2.17 -0.60
N HIS A 84 -5.92 -2.83 0.27
CA HIS A 84 -4.90 -3.79 -0.14
C HIS A 84 -5.03 -5.10 0.63
N LEU A 85 -5.04 -6.20 -0.11
CA LEU A 85 -5.27 -7.56 0.41
C LEU A 85 -4.05 -8.47 0.28
N GLY A 86 -2.95 -7.94 -0.28
CA GLY A 86 -1.77 -8.74 -0.59
C GLY A 86 -1.10 -9.37 0.63
N MET A 87 -1.11 -8.69 1.78
CA MET A 87 -0.55 -9.21 3.04
C MET A 87 -1.47 -10.26 3.69
N GLY A 88 -2.77 -10.15 3.50
CA GLY A 88 -3.77 -11.15 3.89
C GLY A 88 -4.06 -12.14 2.74
N ARG A 89 -3.07 -12.89 2.29
CA ARG A 89 -3.13 -13.72 1.08
C ARG A 89 -4.30 -14.72 1.07
N VAL A 90 -4.52 -15.43 2.17
CA VAL A 90 -5.61 -16.42 2.29
C VAL A 90 -6.96 -15.73 2.24
N PHE A 91 -7.09 -14.59 2.94
CA PHE A 91 -8.31 -13.77 2.91
C PHE A 91 -8.59 -13.22 1.50
N GLY A 92 -7.58 -12.67 0.82
CA GLY A 92 -7.69 -12.22 -0.57
C GLY A 92 -8.14 -13.33 -1.54
N ASN A 93 -7.69 -14.57 -1.32
CA ASN A 93 -8.10 -15.73 -2.10
C ASN A 93 -9.59 -16.07 -1.92
N THR A 94 -10.20 -15.85 -0.74
CA THR A 94 -11.65 -16.06 -0.54
C THR A 94 -12.46 -15.08 -1.38
N ILE A 95 -11.98 -13.84 -1.50
CA ILE A 95 -12.57 -12.79 -2.35
C ILE A 95 -12.48 -13.20 -3.82
N GLY A 96 -11.30 -13.62 -4.27
CA GLY A 96 -11.08 -14.09 -5.64
C GLY A 96 -11.92 -15.31 -6.01
N LYS A 97 -12.20 -16.19 -5.04
CA LYS A 97 -13.13 -17.32 -5.18
C LYS A 97 -14.61 -16.92 -5.10
N ASN A 98 -14.91 -15.62 -5.04
CA ASN A 98 -16.27 -15.08 -4.99
C ASN A 98 -17.11 -15.61 -3.82
N GLN A 99 -16.51 -15.82 -2.63
CA GLN A 99 -17.24 -16.37 -1.47
C GLN A 99 -18.25 -15.36 -0.90
N PHE A 100 -17.88 -14.08 -0.85
CA PHE A 100 -18.73 -12.96 -0.42
C PHE A 100 -18.44 -11.70 -1.27
N PRO A 101 -19.34 -10.70 -1.33
CA PRO A 101 -19.09 -9.46 -2.06
C PRO A 101 -17.94 -8.66 -1.44
N ALA A 102 -17.06 -8.13 -2.29
CA ALA A 102 -15.93 -7.34 -1.85
C ALA A 102 -15.62 -6.17 -2.80
N TRP A 103 -15.18 -5.05 -2.21
CA TRP A 103 -14.71 -3.86 -2.91
C TRP A 103 -13.24 -3.61 -2.58
N ALA A 104 -12.45 -3.33 -3.62
CA ALA A 104 -11.06 -2.91 -3.50
C ALA A 104 -10.99 -1.40 -3.76
N VAL A 105 -10.89 -0.62 -2.69
CA VAL A 105 -11.01 0.84 -2.71
C VAL A 105 -9.61 1.48 -2.60
N PRO A 106 -9.30 2.60 -3.27
CA PRO A 106 -8.01 3.27 -3.09
C PRO A 106 -7.73 3.60 -1.62
N LEU A 107 -6.49 3.37 -1.16
CA LEU A 107 -6.14 3.46 0.27
C LEU A 107 -6.40 4.83 0.87
N GLY A 108 -6.02 5.91 0.16
CA GLY A 108 -6.33 7.27 0.63
C GLY A 108 -7.83 7.51 0.74
N VAL A 109 -8.62 6.93 -0.16
CA VAL A 109 -10.10 7.05 -0.09
C VAL A 109 -10.66 6.32 1.13
N ILE A 110 -10.18 5.12 1.47
CA ILE A 110 -10.61 4.41 2.70
C ILE A 110 -10.29 5.25 3.95
N ASN A 111 -9.10 5.84 4.02
CA ASN A 111 -8.71 6.69 5.13
C ASN A 111 -9.58 7.96 5.23
N HIS A 112 -9.87 8.57 4.10
CA HIS A 112 -10.79 9.71 4.04
C HIS A 112 -12.25 9.30 4.33
N LEU A 113 -12.66 8.07 4.00
CA LEU A 113 -13.99 7.55 4.38
C LEU A 113 -14.13 7.43 5.89
N TYR A 114 -13.12 6.95 6.61
CA TYR A 114 -13.18 6.97 8.09
C TYR A 114 -13.36 8.39 8.63
N ARG A 115 -12.69 9.38 8.03
CA ARG A 115 -12.88 10.80 8.40
C ARG A 115 -14.29 11.30 8.04
N ALA A 116 -14.78 10.98 6.85
CA ALA A 116 -16.14 11.35 6.42
C ALA A 116 -17.22 10.73 7.32
N ILE A 117 -17.08 9.44 7.66
CA ILE A 117 -17.97 8.74 8.60
C ILE A 117 -17.91 9.41 9.99
N ALA A 118 -16.71 9.73 10.47
CA ALA A 118 -16.50 10.45 11.73
C ALA A 118 -17.22 11.81 11.73
N GLY A 119 -17.20 12.53 10.59
CA GLY A 119 -17.89 13.82 10.39
C GLY A 119 -19.37 13.70 10.04
N ASN A 120 -19.94 12.47 9.99
CA ASN A 120 -21.32 12.21 9.56
C ASN A 120 -21.61 12.73 8.13
N GLU A 121 -20.61 12.62 7.24
CA GLU A 121 -20.72 13.00 5.83
C GLU A 121 -21.25 11.84 4.99
N ILE A 122 -21.89 12.16 3.84
CA ILE A 122 -22.47 11.15 2.94
C ILE A 122 -21.41 10.27 2.25
N GLY A 123 -20.15 10.68 2.25
CA GLY A 123 -19.03 9.99 1.61
C GLY A 123 -17.90 10.92 1.23
N VAL A 124 -16.92 10.37 0.53
CA VAL A 124 -15.77 11.10 -0.02
C VAL A 124 -16.04 11.47 -1.48
N LEU A 125 -16.04 12.75 -1.78
CA LEU A 125 -16.15 13.27 -3.14
C LEU A 125 -14.76 13.67 -3.65
N THR A 126 -14.28 13.00 -4.71
CA THR A 126 -12.90 13.17 -5.17
C THR A 126 -12.74 12.82 -6.66
N LYS A 127 -11.64 13.26 -7.27
CA LYS A 127 -11.22 12.80 -8.61
C LYS A 127 -10.44 11.48 -8.55
N VAL A 128 -10.00 11.05 -7.37
CA VAL A 128 -9.19 9.85 -7.20
C VAL A 128 -9.93 8.63 -7.72
N GLY A 129 -9.32 7.93 -8.67
CA GLY A 129 -9.87 6.73 -9.29
C GLY A 129 -10.62 6.94 -10.60
N LEU A 130 -10.85 8.17 -11.06
CA LEU A 130 -11.43 8.40 -12.40
C LEU A 130 -10.65 7.65 -13.48
N ASN A 131 -11.36 7.07 -14.45
CA ASN A 131 -10.84 6.25 -15.55
C ASN A 131 -10.02 5.01 -15.13
N THR A 132 -9.95 4.68 -13.84
CA THR A 132 -9.39 3.42 -13.34
C THR A 132 -10.51 2.42 -13.03
N PHE A 133 -10.18 1.22 -12.57
CA PHE A 133 -11.19 0.25 -12.13
C PHE A 133 -12.08 0.73 -10.97
N ALA A 134 -11.66 1.78 -10.26
CA ALA A 134 -12.47 2.40 -9.21
C ALA A 134 -13.64 3.23 -9.79
N ASP A 135 -13.53 3.68 -11.03
CA ASP A 135 -14.59 4.40 -11.74
C ASP A 135 -15.79 3.47 -12.02
N PRO A 136 -17.04 3.86 -11.67
CA PRO A 136 -18.21 3.03 -11.95
C PRO A 136 -18.47 2.78 -13.43
N ARG A 137 -17.88 3.57 -14.33
CA ARG A 137 -17.91 3.32 -15.78
C ARG A 137 -17.02 2.15 -16.20
N VAL A 138 -16.10 1.72 -15.33
CA VAL A 138 -15.18 0.60 -15.53
C VAL A 138 -15.61 -0.58 -14.65
N GLU A 139 -15.29 -0.59 -13.35
CA GLU A 139 -15.65 -1.68 -12.43
C GLU A 139 -16.24 -1.20 -11.09
N GLY A 140 -16.18 0.10 -10.75
CA GLY A 140 -16.75 0.67 -9.52
C GLY A 140 -16.16 0.09 -8.24
N CYS A 141 -14.86 -0.16 -8.21
CA CYS A 141 -14.14 -0.84 -7.11
C CYS A 141 -14.55 -2.30 -6.88
N CYS A 142 -15.40 -2.92 -7.69
CA CYS A 142 -15.85 -4.29 -7.47
C CYS A 142 -14.68 -5.28 -7.63
N ALA A 143 -14.34 -5.98 -6.55
CA ALA A 143 -13.28 -6.97 -6.57
C ALA A 143 -13.74 -8.32 -7.17
N ASN A 144 -15.06 -8.58 -7.14
CA ASN A 144 -15.64 -9.83 -7.63
C ASN A 144 -17.09 -9.67 -8.12
N GLU A 145 -17.66 -10.73 -8.70
CA GLU A 145 -18.99 -10.71 -9.30
C GLU A 145 -20.12 -10.53 -8.28
N LYS A 146 -19.96 -11.02 -7.04
CA LYS A 146 -20.96 -10.78 -5.99
C LYS A 146 -21.08 -9.31 -5.65
N ALA A 147 -19.99 -8.54 -5.68
CA ALA A 147 -20.02 -7.10 -5.46
C ALA A 147 -20.73 -6.36 -6.61
N LYS A 148 -20.51 -6.77 -7.87
CA LYS A 148 -21.18 -6.19 -9.05
C LYS A 148 -22.70 -6.35 -9.04
N ALA A 149 -23.21 -7.39 -8.35
CA ALA A 149 -24.64 -7.66 -8.23
C ALA A 149 -25.36 -6.81 -7.16
N LEU A 150 -24.62 -6.03 -6.40
CA LEU A 150 -25.15 -5.16 -5.34
C LEU A 150 -25.25 -3.70 -5.79
N ASP A 151 -25.93 -2.87 -4.98
CA ASP A 151 -25.96 -1.44 -5.21
C ASP A 151 -24.55 -0.84 -5.30
N PRO A 152 -24.28 0.04 -6.27
CA PRO A 152 -22.96 0.62 -6.47
C PRO A 152 -22.42 1.29 -5.21
N PHE A 153 -21.20 0.91 -4.81
CA PHE A 153 -20.47 1.54 -3.71
C PHE A 153 -19.98 2.93 -4.10
N VAL A 154 -19.61 3.09 -5.37
CA VAL A 154 -19.07 4.34 -5.95
C VAL A 154 -20.07 4.88 -6.96
N LYS A 155 -20.28 6.20 -6.97
CA LYS A 155 -21.12 6.90 -7.95
C LYS A 155 -20.32 7.95 -8.70
N LEU A 156 -20.54 8.06 -10.00
CA LEU A 156 -20.08 9.20 -10.79
C LEU A 156 -21.03 10.39 -10.54
N VAL A 157 -20.46 11.54 -10.23
CA VAL A 157 -21.18 12.79 -9.99
C VAL A 157 -20.56 13.89 -10.81
N ASN A 158 -21.35 14.67 -11.53
CA ASN A 158 -20.85 15.84 -12.24
C ASN A 158 -21.22 17.12 -11.46
N ILE A 159 -20.22 17.91 -11.10
CA ILE A 159 -20.37 19.18 -10.41
C ILE A 159 -19.67 20.25 -11.24
N GLU A 160 -20.41 21.25 -11.68
CA GLU A 160 -19.89 22.38 -12.49
C GLU A 160 -19.08 21.91 -13.72
N GLY A 161 -19.57 20.86 -14.39
CA GLY A 161 -18.92 20.30 -15.58
C GLY A 161 -17.71 19.40 -15.31
N LYS A 162 -17.38 19.14 -14.03
CA LYS A 162 -16.28 18.26 -13.65
C LYS A 162 -16.80 16.93 -13.13
N ASP A 163 -16.30 15.84 -13.67
CA ASP A 163 -16.56 14.50 -13.17
C ASP A 163 -15.83 14.25 -11.86
N LEU A 164 -16.54 13.70 -10.89
CA LEU A 164 -16.04 13.31 -9.58
C LEU A 164 -16.61 11.94 -9.21
N LEU A 165 -15.93 11.22 -8.34
CA LEU A 165 -16.41 9.97 -7.75
C LEU A 165 -16.87 10.24 -6.32
N LEU A 166 -18.09 9.81 -5.99
CA LEU A 166 -18.60 9.77 -4.63
C LEU A 166 -18.49 8.34 -4.11
N TYR A 167 -17.57 8.13 -3.19
CA TYR A 167 -17.44 6.90 -2.41
C TYR A 167 -18.34 7.02 -1.18
N LYS A 168 -19.34 6.15 -1.05
CA LYS A 168 -20.37 6.27 -0.01
C LYS A 168 -19.86 5.92 1.37
N SER A 169 -20.23 6.71 2.37
CA SER A 169 -20.06 6.36 3.78
C SER A 169 -20.95 5.17 4.17
N PHE A 170 -20.52 4.46 5.22
CA PHE A 170 -21.22 3.32 5.81
C PHE A 170 -21.01 3.34 7.34
N PRO A 171 -21.95 2.82 8.15
CA PRO A 171 -21.76 2.79 9.60
C PRO A 171 -20.67 1.79 9.99
N ILE A 172 -19.98 2.08 11.10
CA ILE A 172 -18.98 1.20 11.72
C ILE A 172 -19.49 0.81 13.10
N ASP A 173 -19.76 -0.48 13.29
CA ASP A 173 -20.28 -1.01 14.55
C ASP A 173 -19.17 -1.27 15.56
N VAL A 174 -17.99 -1.65 15.08
CA VAL A 174 -16.81 -1.91 15.92
C VAL A 174 -15.54 -1.43 15.24
N ALA A 175 -14.70 -0.68 15.96
CA ALA A 175 -13.31 -0.45 15.59
C ALA A 175 -12.39 -1.27 16.49
N ILE A 176 -11.52 -2.08 15.91
CA ILE A 176 -10.43 -2.77 16.60
C ILE A 176 -9.10 -2.13 16.24
N ILE A 177 -8.40 -1.63 17.26
CA ILE A 177 -7.25 -0.74 17.10
C ILE A 177 -6.08 -1.26 17.92
N LYS A 178 -4.87 -1.24 17.35
CA LYS A 178 -3.62 -1.40 18.08
C LYS A 178 -3.05 -0.04 18.46
N ALA A 179 -2.54 0.05 19.69
CA ALA A 179 -1.85 1.22 20.22
C ALA A 179 -0.77 0.79 21.23
N THR A 180 0.01 1.74 21.74
CA THR A 180 1.09 1.45 22.68
C THR A 180 0.57 1.35 24.11
N TYR A 181 0.01 2.42 24.66
CA TYR A 181 -0.44 2.47 26.04
C TYR A 181 -1.88 2.96 26.15
N ALA A 182 -2.55 2.50 27.21
CA ALA A 182 -3.72 3.15 27.79
C ALA A 182 -3.38 3.64 29.19
N ASP A 183 -3.97 4.74 29.66
CA ASP A 183 -3.98 5.03 31.09
C ASP A 183 -5.23 4.44 31.78
N GLU A 184 -5.32 4.53 33.08
CA GLU A 184 -6.45 4.00 33.87
C GLU A 184 -7.79 4.65 33.51
N ASP A 185 -7.79 5.87 32.94
CA ASP A 185 -9.00 6.54 32.46
C ASP A 185 -9.38 6.09 31.04
N GLY A 186 -8.45 5.49 30.30
CA GLY A 186 -8.66 5.00 28.90
C GLY A 186 -8.17 5.95 27.82
N ASN A 187 -7.32 6.90 28.15
CA ASN A 187 -6.59 7.70 27.16
C ASN A 187 -5.53 6.83 26.49
N ILE A 188 -5.39 6.94 25.16
CA ILE A 188 -4.56 6.04 24.33
C ILE A 188 -3.42 6.80 23.67
N SER A 189 -2.23 6.22 23.69
CA SER A 189 -1.02 6.77 23.08
C SER A 189 -0.33 5.77 22.13
N PHE A 190 0.57 6.27 21.28
CA PHE A 190 1.13 5.55 20.14
C PHE A 190 2.67 5.64 20.05
N GLU A 191 3.37 5.82 21.13
CA GLU A 191 4.81 6.13 21.16
C GLU A 191 5.67 5.03 20.51
N HIS A 192 5.27 3.76 20.63
CA HIS A 192 6.01 2.63 20.07
C HIS A 192 5.57 2.24 18.66
N GLU A 193 4.52 2.90 18.13
CA GLU A 193 4.00 2.58 16.82
C GLU A 193 4.81 3.29 15.72
N ALA A 194 5.42 2.51 14.84
CA ALA A 194 6.14 3.02 13.65
C ALA A 194 5.20 3.69 12.64
N VAL A 195 3.89 3.40 12.73
CA VAL A 195 2.82 3.92 11.87
C VAL A 195 1.62 4.29 12.73
N ILE A 196 1.19 5.54 12.68
CA ILE A 196 -0.03 6.00 13.35
C ILE A 196 -1.29 5.53 12.59
N GLY A 197 -1.20 5.42 11.26
CA GLY A 197 -2.25 4.87 10.41
C GLY A 197 -3.57 5.64 10.44
N GLU A 198 -4.67 4.89 10.45
CA GLU A 198 -6.05 5.37 10.42
C GLU A 198 -6.76 5.36 11.79
N GLN A 199 -6.07 4.93 12.84
CA GLN A 199 -6.64 4.56 14.13
C GLN A 199 -7.50 5.66 14.76
N TYR A 200 -7.05 6.92 14.71
CA TYR A 200 -7.79 8.05 15.27
C TYR A 200 -9.14 8.26 14.57
N ASN A 201 -9.13 8.30 13.24
CA ASN A 201 -10.35 8.50 12.46
C ASN A 201 -11.29 7.30 12.59
N MET A 202 -10.76 6.06 12.68
CA MET A 202 -11.55 4.85 12.93
C MET A 202 -12.27 4.89 14.28
N ALA A 203 -11.58 5.33 15.34
CA ALA A 203 -12.17 5.45 16.66
C ALA A 203 -13.35 6.42 16.66
N ILE A 204 -13.18 7.61 16.08
CA ILE A 204 -14.27 8.60 15.98
C ILE A 204 -15.40 8.06 15.10
N ALA A 205 -15.08 7.43 13.96
CA ALA A 205 -16.07 6.90 13.04
C ALA A 205 -16.95 5.83 13.70
N ALA A 206 -16.37 4.89 14.43
CA ALA A 206 -17.12 3.88 15.17
C ALA A 206 -17.97 4.51 16.29
N HIS A 207 -17.38 5.39 17.10
CA HIS A 207 -18.10 6.09 18.17
C HIS A 207 -19.31 6.87 17.64
N ASN A 208 -19.11 7.67 16.58
CA ASN A 208 -20.18 8.50 16.00
C ASN A 208 -21.22 7.68 15.22
N SER A 209 -20.91 6.47 14.81
CA SER A 209 -21.86 5.50 14.27
C SER A 209 -22.70 4.81 15.37
N GLY A 210 -22.44 5.09 16.65
CA GLY A 210 -23.07 4.40 17.79
C GLY A 210 -22.45 3.03 18.09
N GLY A 211 -21.30 2.76 17.50
CA GLY A 211 -20.55 1.52 17.63
C GLY A 211 -19.64 1.48 18.85
N LYS A 212 -18.68 0.55 18.85
CA LYS A 212 -17.74 0.29 19.94
C LYS A 212 -16.29 0.46 19.48
N VAL A 213 -15.46 1.03 20.35
CA VAL A 213 -14.02 1.17 20.15
C VAL A 213 -13.31 0.24 21.11
N ILE A 214 -12.56 -0.72 20.58
CA ILE A 214 -11.79 -1.72 21.31
C ILE A 214 -10.32 -1.53 20.97
N VAL A 215 -9.48 -1.24 21.98
CA VAL A 215 -8.07 -0.95 21.78
C VAL A 215 -7.20 -2.04 22.41
N GLN A 216 -6.32 -2.63 21.61
CA GLN A 216 -5.25 -3.49 22.06
C GLN A 216 -4.03 -2.64 22.43
N VAL A 217 -3.48 -2.82 23.63
CA VAL A 217 -2.32 -2.08 24.13
C VAL A 217 -1.28 -3.02 24.72
N GLU A 218 -0.03 -2.56 24.82
CA GLU A 218 1.05 -3.28 25.50
C GLU A 218 0.87 -3.24 27.02
N LYS A 219 0.39 -2.10 27.54
CA LYS A 219 0.32 -1.87 29.00
C LYS A 219 -0.70 -0.79 29.35
N ILE A 220 -1.27 -0.90 30.57
CA ILE A 220 -2.04 0.17 31.18
C ILE A 220 -1.11 0.95 32.15
N MET A 221 -1.01 2.26 31.91
CA MET A 221 -0.26 3.21 32.70
C MET A 221 -1.13 3.74 33.85
N MET A 222 -0.50 4.24 34.91
CA MET A 222 -1.20 4.93 35.99
C MET A 222 -2.00 6.12 35.45
N LYS A 223 -3.05 6.49 36.16
CA LYS A 223 -3.81 7.71 35.86
C LYS A 223 -2.86 8.91 35.73
N ASP A 224 -3.12 9.77 34.78
CA ASP A 224 -2.30 10.93 34.41
C ASP A 224 -0.84 10.57 34.02
N GLY A 225 -0.56 9.31 33.72
CA GLY A 225 0.77 8.83 33.32
C GLY A 225 1.17 9.17 31.89
N LEU A 226 0.23 9.60 31.03
CA LEU A 226 0.45 10.00 29.65
C LEU A 226 0.48 11.52 29.50
N ARG A 227 1.40 12.04 28.68
CA ARG A 227 1.38 13.47 28.37
C ARG A 227 0.22 13.78 27.40
N ALA A 228 -0.50 14.87 27.63
CA ALA A 228 -1.66 15.23 26.82
C ALA A 228 -1.38 15.31 25.29
N ARG A 229 -0.13 15.62 24.90
CA ARG A 229 0.26 15.66 23.48
C ARG A 229 0.50 14.28 22.86
N ASP A 230 0.76 13.26 23.69
CA ASP A 230 0.98 11.89 23.23
C ASP A 230 -0.34 11.10 23.20
N VAL A 231 -1.39 11.61 23.84
CA VAL A 231 -2.74 11.06 23.76
C VAL A 231 -3.36 11.39 22.42
N LEU A 232 -3.43 10.38 21.54
CA LEU A 232 -4.08 10.53 20.24
C LEU A 232 -5.58 10.22 20.32
N ILE A 233 -6.00 9.18 21.08
CA ILE A 233 -7.41 8.84 21.27
C ILE A 233 -7.79 9.10 22.72
N HIS A 234 -8.70 10.06 22.92
CA HIS A 234 -9.20 10.42 24.24
C HIS A 234 -10.15 9.34 24.78
N SER A 235 -10.13 9.13 26.08
CA SER A 235 -10.92 8.11 26.81
C SER A 235 -12.42 8.16 26.53
N SER A 236 -12.98 9.32 26.17
CA SER A 236 -14.41 9.45 25.81
C SER A 236 -14.81 8.66 24.58
N LEU A 237 -13.85 8.27 23.74
CA LEU A 237 -14.07 7.48 22.53
C LEU A 237 -13.87 5.97 22.77
N VAL A 238 -13.27 5.56 23.89
CA VAL A 238 -12.81 4.18 24.13
C VAL A 238 -13.78 3.43 25.04
N ASP A 239 -14.38 2.35 24.53
CA ASP A 239 -15.25 1.47 25.32
C ASP A 239 -14.48 0.40 26.08
N TYR A 240 -13.53 -0.25 25.38
CA TYR A 240 -12.81 -1.41 25.88
C TYR A 240 -11.31 -1.32 25.60
N VAL A 241 -10.53 -1.83 26.54
CA VAL A 241 -9.08 -2.02 26.38
C VAL A 241 -8.74 -3.47 26.65
N LEU A 242 -7.88 -4.05 25.81
CA LEU A 242 -7.26 -5.35 25.98
C LEU A 242 -5.76 -5.17 26.10
N VAL A 243 -5.16 -5.69 27.17
CA VAL A 243 -3.70 -5.79 27.27
C VAL A 243 -3.28 -7.07 26.56
N ALA A 244 -2.49 -6.94 25.50
CA ALA A 244 -2.08 -8.07 24.68
C ALA A 244 -1.05 -8.95 25.39
N GLU A 245 -1.07 -10.22 25.08
CA GLU A 245 0.01 -11.13 25.45
C GLU A 245 1.31 -10.73 24.72
N PRO A 246 2.50 -10.95 25.32
CA PRO A 246 3.77 -10.50 24.74
C PRO A 246 4.05 -10.99 23.32
N ASP A 247 3.57 -12.15 22.93
CA ASP A 247 3.73 -12.75 21.59
C ASP A 247 2.79 -12.17 20.53
N THR A 248 1.72 -11.49 20.96
CA THR A 248 0.71 -10.88 20.10
C THR A 248 0.67 -9.35 20.20
N SER A 249 1.43 -8.77 21.14
CA SER A 249 1.48 -7.32 21.35
C SER A 249 2.15 -6.58 20.20
N LEU A 250 2.92 -7.28 19.39
CA LEU A 250 3.93 -6.72 18.52
C LEU A 250 3.42 -6.24 17.18
N GLY A 251 2.44 -6.88 16.64
CA GLY A 251 1.92 -6.56 15.33
C GLY A 251 2.93 -6.66 14.17
N ASP A 252 4.21 -6.69 14.46
CA ASP A 252 5.29 -6.88 13.50
C ASP A 252 5.72 -8.34 13.54
N TYR A 253 5.08 -9.15 12.74
CA TYR A 253 5.38 -10.58 12.61
C TYR A 253 6.85 -10.79 12.26
N ASN A 254 7.69 -11.16 13.26
CA ASN A 254 9.13 -11.38 13.21
C ASN A 254 10.03 -10.15 13.48
N LEU A 255 9.48 -9.02 13.94
CA LEU A 255 10.27 -7.90 14.39
C LEU A 255 10.13 -7.70 15.91
N PRO A 256 11.11 -7.09 16.59
CA PRO A 256 10.97 -6.68 17.99
C PRO A 256 9.76 -5.77 18.17
N VAL A 257 9.14 -5.83 19.35
CA VAL A 257 7.93 -5.05 19.72
C VAL A 257 8.05 -3.58 19.41
N TYR A 258 9.22 -3.03 19.72
CA TYR A 258 9.52 -1.63 19.64
C TYR A 258 10.87 -1.42 18.97
N ARG A 259 10.84 -0.61 17.92
CA ARG A 259 12.01 -0.24 17.16
C ARG A 259 12.19 1.28 17.20
N PRO A 260 12.98 1.79 18.17
CA PRO A 260 13.12 3.24 18.39
C PRO A 260 13.67 4.00 17.19
N GLU A 261 14.36 3.32 16.28
CA GLU A 261 14.81 3.90 15.01
C GLU A 261 13.68 4.14 14.00
N MET A 262 12.50 3.53 14.22
CA MET A 262 11.33 3.71 13.36
C MET A 262 10.33 4.72 13.92
N THR A 263 10.41 5.07 15.18
CA THR A 263 9.55 6.07 15.85
C THR A 263 10.21 7.44 15.98
N GLY A 264 11.51 7.53 15.66
CA GLY A 264 12.30 8.75 15.80
C GLY A 264 12.95 8.93 17.18
N ASP A 265 12.74 7.99 18.13
CA ASP A 265 13.32 8.05 19.48
C ASP A 265 14.83 7.80 19.49
N LYS A 266 15.34 7.13 18.48
CA LYS A 266 16.75 6.88 18.28
C LYS A 266 17.11 6.96 16.79
N LYS A 267 18.22 7.62 16.48
CA LYS A 267 18.80 7.55 15.13
C LYS A 267 19.92 6.53 15.10
N ILE A 268 19.99 5.75 14.02
CA ILE A 268 21.09 4.81 13.72
C ILE A 268 21.85 5.26 12.48
N ALA A 269 23.09 4.81 12.35
CA ALA A 269 23.89 5.09 11.15
C ALA A 269 23.33 4.33 9.95
N LEU A 270 23.20 5.00 8.80
CA LEU A 270 22.63 4.42 7.58
C LEU A 270 23.65 3.64 6.74
N ASP A 271 24.93 3.74 7.05
CA ASP A 271 26.03 2.98 6.46
C ASP A 271 26.00 1.48 6.81
N GLU A 272 25.19 1.09 7.78
CA GLU A 272 24.92 -0.32 8.10
C GLU A 272 23.91 -0.98 7.12
N ILE A 273 23.28 -0.20 6.21
CA ILE A 273 22.40 -0.76 5.20
C ILE A 273 23.22 -1.50 4.15
N ALA A 274 22.99 -2.80 4.03
CA ALA A 274 23.71 -3.64 3.09
C ALA A 274 23.53 -3.16 1.65
N ILE A 275 24.65 -2.91 0.96
CA ILE A 275 24.67 -2.60 -0.47
C ILE A 275 24.19 -3.83 -1.24
N ARG A 276 23.21 -3.63 -2.12
CA ARG A 276 22.67 -4.69 -2.96
C ARG A 276 23.69 -5.15 -4.00
N PRO A 277 23.82 -6.47 -4.27
CA PRO A 277 24.61 -6.97 -5.39
C PRO A 277 24.08 -6.44 -6.72
N LEU A 278 24.92 -6.46 -7.75
CA LEU A 278 24.54 -6.03 -9.09
C LEU A 278 23.63 -7.10 -9.72
N ASP A 279 22.34 -6.86 -9.63
CA ASP A 279 21.26 -7.70 -10.15
C ASP A 279 20.27 -6.83 -10.96
N GLU A 280 19.25 -7.45 -11.54
CA GLU A 280 18.21 -6.78 -12.31
C GLU A 280 17.50 -5.67 -11.51
N ARG A 281 17.35 -5.86 -10.20
CA ARG A 281 16.75 -4.85 -9.31
C ARG A 281 17.62 -3.63 -9.17
N LYS A 282 18.94 -3.85 -8.99
CA LYS A 282 19.91 -2.76 -8.89
C LYS A 282 19.99 -1.96 -10.20
N VAL A 283 19.92 -2.63 -11.34
CA VAL A 283 19.85 -1.99 -12.67
C VAL A 283 18.64 -1.06 -12.74
N CYS A 284 17.44 -1.59 -12.46
CA CYS A 284 16.21 -0.79 -12.46
C CYS A 284 16.26 0.36 -11.46
N GLY A 285 16.76 0.12 -10.24
CA GLY A 285 16.90 1.12 -9.19
C GLY A 285 17.84 2.26 -9.58
N ARG A 286 19.01 1.93 -10.14
CA ARG A 286 20.00 2.89 -10.62
C ARG A 286 19.46 3.73 -11.78
N ARG A 287 18.79 3.08 -12.77
CA ARG A 287 18.19 3.82 -13.88
C ARG A 287 17.12 4.81 -13.38
N SER A 288 16.29 4.38 -12.44
CA SER A 288 15.25 5.24 -11.85
C SER A 288 15.84 6.38 -11.02
N ALA A 289 16.92 6.12 -10.26
CA ALA A 289 17.61 7.12 -9.45
C ALA A 289 18.21 8.26 -10.31
N MET A 290 18.52 8.03 -11.58
CA MET A 290 19.01 9.07 -12.51
C MET A 290 17.96 10.17 -12.79
N GLU A 291 16.70 9.94 -12.47
CA GLU A 291 15.60 10.90 -12.64
C GLU A 291 15.39 11.80 -11.41
N LEU A 292 16.08 11.51 -10.29
CA LEU A 292 15.97 12.27 -9.04
C LEU A 292 16.62 13.65 -9.18
N LYS A 293 16.09 14.60 -8.42
CA LYS A 293 16.68 15.94 -8.27
C LYS A 293 16.71 16.33 -6.79
N LYS A 294 17.68 17.12 -6.42
CA LYS A 294 17.82 17.63 -5.05
C LYS A 294 16.55 18.31 -4.57
N GLY A 295 16.10 17.96 -3.38
CA GLY A 295 14.91 18.51 -2.73
C GLY A 295 13.59 17.88 -3.17
N TYR A 296 13.60 16.86 -4.05
CA TYR A 296 12.38 16.14 -4.43
C TYR A 296 11.75 15.41 -3.25
N VAL A 297 10.43 15.47 -3.17
CA VAL A 297 9.60 14.61 -2.32
C VAL A 297 9.21 13.39 -3.16
N VAL A 298 9.66 12.21 -2.75
CA VAL A 298 9.58 10.97 -3.54
C VAL A 298 8.86 9.88 -2.75
N ASN A 299 7.81 9.29 -3.33
CA ASN A 299 7.23 8.07 -2.80
C ASN A 299 7.86 6.84 -3.48
N LEU A 300 8.23 5.85 -2.68
CA LEU A 300 8.68 4.54 -3.15
C LEU A 300 7.64 3.48 -2.79
N GLY A 301 7.18 2.75 -3.81
CA GLY A 301 6.33 1.57 -3.64
C GLY A 301 7.07 0.37 -3.07
N VAL A 302 6.34 -0.73 -2.89
CA VAL A 302 6.86 -1.99 -2.34
C VAL A 302 7.61 -2.80 -3.40
N GLY A 303 8.67 -3.49 -3.00
CA GLY A 303 9.34 -4.53 -3.79
C GLY A 303 10.46 -4.01 -4.67
N MET A 304 10.29 -3.99 -6.00
CA MET A 304 11.32 -3.48 -6.92
C MET A 304 11.72 -2.02 -6.60
N PRO A 305 10.81 -1.09 -6.24
CA PRO A 305 11.15 0.29 -5.90
C PRO A 305 12.13 0.45 -4.73
N ASP A 306 12.23 -0.51 -3.80
CA ASP A 306 13.20 -0.47 -2.69
C ASP A 306 14.64 -0.36 -3.20
N SER A 307 14.91 -0.84 -4.42
CA SER A 307 16.24 -0.75 -5.05
C SER A 307 16.70 0.68 -5.33
N VAL A 308 15.77 1.63 -5.42
CA VAL A 308 16.07 3.06 -5.61
C VAL A 308 16.65 3.64 -4.33
N ALA A 309 16.05 3.34 -3.16
CA ALA A 309 16.62 3.76 -1.87
C ALA A 309 18.02 3.18 -1.66
N ASN A 310 18.23 1.92 -2.04
CA ASN A 310 19.56 1.29 -2.03
C ASN A 310 20.56 2.00 -2.95
N ALA A 311 20.14 2.39 -4.17
CA ALA A 311 20.98 3.14 -5.09
C ALA A 311 21.34 4.52 -4.52
N CYS A 312 20.37 5.23 -3.93
CA CYS A 312 20.62 6.52 -3.28
C CYS A 312 21.61 6.41 -2.11
N ALA A 313 21.48 5.37 -1.28
CA ALA A 313 22.41 5.10 -0.18
C ALA A 313 23.82 4.80 -0.70
N GLU A 314 23.96 3.94 -1.72
CA GLU A 314 25.24 3.63 -2.35
C GLU A 314 25.92 4.88 -2.92
N GLU A 315 25.16 5.75 -3.60
CA GLU A 315 25.68 6.99 -4.20
C GLU A 315 25.94 8.10 -3.16
N GLY A 316 25.37 8.00 -1.96
CA GLY A 316 25.48 9.01 -0.90
C GLY A 316 24.61 10.22 -1.12
N ILE A 317 23.46 10.05 -1.80
CA ILE A 317 22.50 11.12 -2.14
C ILE A 317 21.18 11.03 -1.36
N SER A 318 21.08 10.11 -0.39
CA SER A 318 19.85 9.90 0.39
C SER A 318 19.38 11.15 1.14
N GLU A 319 20.31 11.99 1.59
CA GLU A 319 20.00 13.25 2.30
C GLU A 319 19.61 14.40 1.35
N ASP A 320 19.79 14.23 0.05
CA ASP A 320 19.43 15.24 -0.95
C ASP A 320 17.97 15.18 -1.38
N ILE A 321 17.22 14.15 -0.95
CA ILE A 321 15.79 13.93 -1.28
C ILE A 321 15.00 13.61 -0.01
N TYR A 322 13.67 13.79 -0.07
CA TYR A 322 12.76 13.40 1.01
C TYR A 322 11.96 12.17 0.60
N LEU A 323 12.33 11.02 1.14
CA LEU A 323 11.56 9.79 0.94
C LEU A 323 10.31 9.81 1.81
N SER A 324 9.18 9.41 1.22
CA SER A 324 7.88 9.45 1.87
C SER A 324 7.17 8.11 1.70
N VAL A 325 6.53 7.63 2.77
CA VAL A 325 5.76 6.38 2.78
C VAL A 325 4.29 6.71 2.96
N GLU A 326 3.42 6.02 2.23
CA GLU A 326 1.97 6.27 2.20
C GLU A 326 1.28 6.15 3.57
N SER A 327 1.85 5.34 4.47
CA SER A 327 1.36 5.11 5.83
C SER A 327 1.67 6.23 6.83
N GLY A 328 2.44 7.26 6.41
CA GLY A 328 2.67 8.48 7.21
C GLY A 328 4.12 8.90 7.44
N PRO A 329 5.13 8.01 7.46
CA PRO A 329 6.52 8.41 7.63
C PRO A 329 7.05 9.23 6.46
N THR A 330 7.81 10.27 6.77
CA THR A 330 8.59 11.07 5.81
C THR A 330 9.99 11.25 6.33
N GLY A 331 10.98 11.17 5.46
CA GLY A 331 12.40 11.15 5.79
C GLY A 331 12.91 9.75 6.11
N GLY A 332 14.22 9.66 6.28
CA GLY A 332 14.91 8.40 6.54
C GLY A 332 14.87 7.42 5.38
N VAL A 333 14.91 6.11 5.70
CA VAL A 333 14.93 5.03 4.69
C VAL A 333 13.70 4.15 4.86
N PRO A 334 12.78 4.13 3.88
CA PRO A 334 11.62 3.25 3.88
C PRO A 334 12.00 1.77 4.00
N ILE A 335 11.23 1.01 4.77
CA ILE A 335 11.47 -0.43 4.98
C ILE A 335 10.51 -1.23 4.11
N GLY A 336 11.06 -2.19 3.39
CA GLY A 336 10.29 -3.16 2.62
C GLY A 336 9.95 -4.45 3.38
N GLY A 337 9.29 -5.39 2.69
CA GLY A 337 8.94 -6.70 3.23
C GLY A 337 7.84 -6.63 4.28
N VAL A 338 8.00 -7.38 5.38
CA VAL A 338 6.97 -7.49 6.45
C VAL A 338 6.77 -6.18 7.20
N ALA A 339 7.84 -5.40 7.36
CA ALA A 339 7.84 -4.10 8.03
C ALA A 339 7.44 -2.93 7.10
N PHE A 340 6.93 -3.22 5.92
CA PHE A 340 6.45 -2.20 5.00
C PHE A 340 5.47 -1.24 5.69
N GLY A 341 5.64 0.03 5.40
CA GLY A 341 4.87 1.12 6.02
C GLY A 341 5.69 1.97 6.98
N GLY A 342 6.77 1.42 7.55
CA GLY A 342 7.71 2.16 8.41
C GLY A 342 8.90 2.75 7.65
N SER A 343 9.66 3.60 8.33
CA SER A 343 10.93 4.17 7.86
C SER A 343 11.97 4.13 8.97
N ILE A 344 13.22 3.83 8.66
CA ILE A 344 14.34 3.99 9.61
C ILE A 344 14.75 5.45 9.65
N ASN A 345 14.91 6.02 10.84
CA ASN A 345 15.24 7.42 11.07
C ASN A 345 14.26 8.41 10.41
N PRO A 346 12.94 8.24 10.53
CA PRO A 346 12.00 9.19 9.95
C PRO A 346 12.20 10.58 10.56
N ASP A 347 11.92 11.63 9.78
CA ASP A 347 11.90 13.01 10.27
C ASP A 347 10.53 13.37 10.85
N SER A 348 9.47 12.74 10.35
CA SER A 348 8.12 12.86 10.87
C SER A 348 7.30 11.59 10.60
N VAL A 349 6.30 11.34 11.47
CA VAL A 349 5.28 10.31 11.30
C VAL A 349 3.93 10.98 11.53
N ILE A 350 3.07 10.96 10.52
CA ILE A 350 1.74 11.57 10.56
C ILE A 350 0.66 10.53 10.27
N PRO A 351 -0.61 10.77 10.61
CA PRO A 351 -1.68 9.85 10.24
C PRO A 351 -1.81 9.71 8.72
N THR A 352 -2.25 8.52 8.29
CA THR A 352 -2.33 8.16 6.85
C THR A 352 -3.28 9.07 6.06
N ALA A 353 -4.37 9.55 6.65
CA ALA A 353 -5.31 10.42 5.96
C ALA A 353 -4.66 11.76 5.54
N GLU A 354 -3.88 12.36 6.44
CA GLU A 354 -3.14 13.61 6.21
C GLU A 354 -2.02 13.41 5.17
N GLN A 355 -1.37 12.25 5.19
CA GLN A 355 -0.38 11.88 4.17
C GLN A 355 -1.02 11.83 2.78
N PHE A 356 -2.21 11.23 2.68
CA PHE A 356 -2.94 11.18 1.41
C PHE A 356 -3.56 12.52 1.00
N ASP A 357 -3.87 13.41 1.91
CA ASP A 357 -4.22 14.79 1.56
C ASP A 357 -3.08 15.48 0.82
N ALA A 358 -1.85 15.32 1.33
CA ALA A 358 -0.65 15.84 0.68
C ALA A 358 -0.46 15.22 -0.72
N TYR A 359 -0.57 13.91 -0.86
CA TYR A 359 -0.41 13.22 -2.14
C TYR A 359 -1.49 13.60 -3.15
N ASN A 360 -2.76 13.57 -2.73
CA ASN A 360 -3.89 13.97 -3.57
C ASN A 360 -3.81 15.45 -3.99
N GLY A 361 -3.21 16.29 -3.15
CA GLY A 361 -2.93 17.71 -3.41
C GLY A 361 -1.75 17.96 -4.36
N GLY A 362 -0.96 16.91 -4.72
CA GLY A 362 0.17 17.03 -5.65
C GLY A 362 1.50 17.42 -5.00
N SER A 363 1.70 17.09 -3.71
CA SER A 363 2.99 17.37 -3.02
C SER A 363 4.11 16.43 -3.45
N LEU A 364 3.83 15.32 -4.14
CA LEU A 364 4.87 14.46 -4.67
C LEU A 364 5.47 15.03 -5.96
N ASP A 365 6.78 15.21 -5.99
CA ASP A 365 7.50 15.55 -7.22
C ASP A 365 7.66 14.31 -8.09
N MET A 366 7.90 13.15 -7.46
CA MET A 366 8.07 11.88 -8.14
C MET A 366 7.49 10.73 -7.31
N CYS A 367 6.98 9.71 -7.99
CA CYS A 367 6.76 8.40 -7.37
C CYS A 367 7.38 7.31 -8.24
N ILE A 368 7.90 6.28 -7.57
CA ILE A 368 8.47 5.11 -8.21
C ILE A 368 7.74 3.89 -7.66
N VAL A 369 6.94 3.24 -8.51
CA VAL A 369 6.01 2.19 -8.11
C VAL A 369 6.13 0.96 -8.98
N GLY A 370 5.64 -0.18 -8.51
CA GLY A 370 5.80 -1.47 -9.19
C GLY A 370 5.12 -1.52 -10.56
N LEU A 371 5.73 -2.25 -11.50
CA LEU A 371 5.20 -2.59 -12.81
C LEU A 371 4.89 -4.09 -12.86
N ALA A 372 3.61 -4.44 -12.90
CA ALA A 372 3.22 -5.83 -13.06
C ALA A 372 2.66 -6.15 -14.45
N GLN A 373 1.81 -5.28 -15.01
CA GLN A 373 1.41 -5.29 -16.43
C GLN A 373 1.32 -3.84 -16.93
N ALA A 374 1.70 -3.61 -18.18
CA ALA A 374 1.40 -2.39 -18.93
C ALA A 374 0.84 -2.77 -20.29
N ASP A 375 -0.09 -1.96 -20.86
CA ASP A 375 -0.67 -2.24 -22.15
C ASP A 375 -0.27 -1.24 -23.24
N GLU A 376 -0.88 -1.45 -24.43
CA GLU A 376 -0.55 -0.65 -25.61
C GLU A 376 -0.91 0.83 -25.46
N ASP A 377 -1.91 1.17 -24.63
CA ASP A 377 -2.31 2.54 -24.32
C ASP A 377 -1.45 3.17 -23.22
N GLY A 378 -0.70 2.36 -22.49
CA GLY A 378 0.12 2.77 -21.35
C GLY A 378 -0.58 2.66 -19.99
N ASP A 379 -1.76 2.06 -19.94
CA ASP A 379 -2.42 1.74 -18.67
C ASP A 379 -1.62 0.68 -17.89
N VAL A 380 -1.70 0.71 -16.54
CA VAL A 380 -0.95 -0.24 -15.69
C VAL A 380 -1.89 -0.99 -14.74
N ASN A 381 -1.62 -2.28 -14.57
CA ASN A 381 -2.26 -3.13 -13.58
C ASN A 381 -1.27 -3.62 -12.53
N VAL A 382 -1.67 -3.45 -11.25
CA VAL A 382 -0.99 -4.06 -10.08
C VAL A 382 -2.00 -4.67 -9.09
N SER A 383 -3.29 -4.61 -9.37
CA SER A 383 -4.36 -4.87 -8.40
C SER A 383 -5.07 -6.20 -8.55
N LYS A 384 -4.98 -6.86 -9.74
CA LYS A 384 -5.68 -8.13 -10.00
C LYS A 384 -4.94 -8.99 -11.01
N PHE A 385 -4.76 -10.29 -10.70
CA PHE A 385 -4.07 -11.26 -11.56
C PHE A 385 -4.83 -12.59 -11.56
N GLY A 386 -5.49 -12.92 -12.67
CA GLY A 386 -6.42 -14.04 -12.74
C GLY A 386 -7.54 -13.87 -11.70
N THR A 387 -7.64 -14.82 -10.78
CA THR A 387 -8.58 -14.74 -9.65
C THR A 387 -7.97 -14.09 -8.39
N ARG A 388 -6.67 -13.83 -8.38
CA ARG A 388 -6.00 -13.20 -7.23
C ARG A 388 -6.30 -11.71 -7.23
N VAL A 389 -6.90 -11.23 -6.13
CA VAL A 389 -7.16 -9.81 -5.87
C VAL A 389 -6.17 -9.32 -4.82
N THR A 390 -5.29 -8.40 -5.22
CA THR A 390 -4.39 -7.70 -4.30
C THR A 390 -4.96 -6.36 -3.87
N GLY A 391 -5.80 -5.77 -4.70
CA GLY A 391 -6.31 -4.40 -4.51
C GLY A 391 -5.27 -3.33 -4.86
N PRO A 392 -5.68 -2.06 -4.95
CA PRO A 392 -4.82 -0.97 -5.40
C PRO A 392 -3.85 -0.46 -4.32
N GLY A 393 -4.11 -0.68 -3.02
CA GLY A 393 -3.38 0.04 -1.98
C GLY A 393 -3.42 1.53 -2.21
N GLY A 394 -2.29 2.20 -2.02
CA GLY A 394 -2.12 3.63 -2.31
C GLY A 394 -1.83 3.97 -3.76
N PHE A 395 -1.66 2.97 -4.64
CA PHE A 395 -1.16 3.14 -6.01
C PHE A 395 -1.93 4.21 -6.81
N ILE A 396 -3.28 4.18 -6.77
CA ILE A 396 -4.12 5.15 -7.49
C ILE A 396 -3.91 6.56 -6.94
N ASN A 397 -3.94 6.74 -5.61
CA ASN A 397 -3.73 8.03 -4.98
C ASN A 397 -2.33 8.60 -5.27
N ILE A 398 -1.30 7.74 -5.17
CA ILE A 398 0.10 8.11 -5.35
C ILE A 398 0.35 8.55 -6.80
N THR A 399 -0.13 7.77 -7.77
CA THR A 399 0.19 8.02 -9.18
C THR A 399 -0.63 9.13 -9.82
N GLN A 400 -1.87 9.37 -9.37
CA GLN A 400 -2.83 10.21 -10.09
C GLN A 400 -2.44 11.69 -10.17
N ASN A 401 -1.80 12.25 -9.14
CA ASN A 401 -1.46 13.68 -9.09
C ASN A 401 0.06 13.93 -8.94
N THR A 402 0.89 12.92 -8.98
CA THR A 402 2.35 13.05 -8.95
C THR A 402 2.85 13.56 -10.30
N LYS A 403 3.75 14.56 -10.28
CA LYS A 403 4.26 15.19 -11.51
C LYS A 403 5.00 14.24 -12.43
N LYS A 404 5.84 13.35 -11.84
CA LYS A 404 6.61 12.34 -12.56
C LYS A 404 6.38 10.97 -11.94
N VAL A 405 5.93 10.01 -12.74
CA VAL A 405 5.68 8.62 -12.31
C VAL A 405 6.63 7.69 -13.03
N ILE A 406 7.31 6.83 -12.27
CA ILE A 406 8.16 5.78 -12.81
C ILE A 406 7.59 4.44 -12.40
N PHE A 407 7.20 3.64 -13.39
CA PHE A 407 6.84 2.25 -13.20
C PHE A 407 8.10 1.40 -13.33
N ILE A 408 8.41 0.56 -12.31
CA ILE A 408 9.64 -0.20 -12.25
C ILE A 408 9.37 -1.70 -12.06
N GLY A 409 10.01 -2.53 -12.86
CA GLY A 409 9.85 -3.99 -12.79
C GLY A 409 10.74 -4.72 -13.78
N THR A 410 10.81 -6.06 -13.69
CA THR A 410 11.43 -6.87 -14.76
C THR A 410 10.56 -6.84 -16.02
N PHE A 411 11.16 -7.04 -17.18
CA PHE A 411 10.46 -7.01 -18.47
C PHE A 411 9.46 -8.15 -18.62
N THR A 412 9.88 -9.35 -18.24
CA THR A 412 9.02 -10.53 -18.15
C THR A 412 9.07 -11.12 -16.74
N ALA A 413 8.26 -12.12 -16.45
CA ALA A 413 8.21 -12.83 -15.18
C ALA A 413 8.03 -14.35 -15.39
N GLY A 414 8.04 -15.12 -14.29
CA GLY A 414 7.80 -16.56 -14.37
C GLY A 414 9.02 -17.34 -14.85
N GLY A 415 10.11 -17.31 -14.08
CA GLY A 415 11.32 -18.06 -14.32
C GLY A 415 12.33 -17.34 -15.23
N LEU A 416 12.28 -16.00 -15.26
CA LEU A 416 13.32 -15.17 -15.87
C LEU A 416 14.65 -15.38 -15.12
N GLU A 417 15.73 -15.64 -15.88
CA GLU A 417 17.08 -15.76 -15.36
C GLU A 417 18.02 -14.87 -16.20
N GLU A 418 18.72 -13.97 -15.54
CA GLU A 418 19.57 -12.94 -16.15
C GLU A 418 20.91 -12.85 -15.46
N GLU A 419 21.93 -12.44 -16.18
CA GLU A 419 23.27 -12.18 -15.66
C GLU A 419 23.77 -10.83 -16.16
N ILE A 420 24.34 -10.03 -15.26
CA ILE A 420 25.03 -8.79 -15.64
C ILE A 420 26.52 -9.07 -15.61
N LYS A 421 27.17 -9.03 -16.77
CA LYS A 421 28.57 -9.35 -16.93
C LYS A 421 29.21 -8.46 -17.99
N ASP A 422 30.47 -8.04 -17.72
CA ASP A 422 31.27 -7.21 -18.61
C ASP A 422 30.52 -5.92 -19.07
N GLY A 423 29.71 -5.33 -18.17
CA GLY A 423 28.94 -4.12 -18.43
C GLY A 423 27.71 -4.32 -19.35
N LYS A 424 27.24 -5.56 -19.50
CA LYS A 424 26.14 -5.96 -20.36
C LYS A 424 25.14 -6.83 -19.62
N LEU A 425 23.87 -6.74 -20.02
CA LEU A 425 22.82 -7.67 -19.60
C LEU A 425 22.81 -8.89 -20.54
N HIS A 426 22.76 -10.07 -19.97
CA HIS A 426 22.61 -11.34 -20.67
C HIS A 426 21.34 -12.05 -20.19
N ILE A 427 20.39 -12.30 -21.09
CA ILE A 427 19.20 -13.08 -20.79
C ILE A 427 19.56 -14.54 -20.97
N ILE A 428 19.67 -15.27 -19.85
CA ILE A 428 20.02 -16.70 -19.84
C ILE A 428 18.77 -17.53 -20.17
N LYS A 429 17.63 -17.13 -19.57
CA LYS A 429 16.34 -17.78 -19.79
C LYS A 429 15.22 -16.76 -19.73
N GLU A 430 14.39 -16.72 -20.76
CA GLU A 430 13.25 -15.80 -20.80
C GLU A 430 12.13 -16.22 -19.84
N GLY A 431 11.47 -15.23 -19.25
CA GLY A 431 10.29 -15.46 -18.43
C GLY A 431 9.09 -15.91 -19.25
N THR A 432 8.26 -16.76 -18.68
CA THR A 432 7.06 -17.30 -19.36
C THR A 432 5.85 -16.37 -19.35
N ILE A 433 5.91 -15.29 -18.55
CA ILE A 433 4.82 -14.33 -18.37
C ILE A 433 5.22 -12.98 -18.97
N LYS A 434 4.55 -12.59 -20.05
CA LYS A 434 4.68 -11.25 -20.64
C LYS A 434 3.99 -10.22 -19.74
N LYS A 435 4.64 -9.08 -19.53
CA LYS A 435 4.12 -7.97 -18.73
C LYS A 435 3.66 -6.79 -19.59
N PHE A 436 4.18 -6.68 -20.80
CA PHE A 436 3.71 -5.75 -21.81
C PHE A 436 2.66 -6.47 -22.67
N VAL A 437 1.38 -6.26 -22.31
CA VAL A 437 0.23 -7.00 -22.81
C VAL A 437 -0.65 -6.11 -23.69
N LYS A 438 -1.50 -6.70 -24.51
CA LYS A 438 -2.38 -5.91 -25.39
C LYS A 438 -3.38 -5.07 -24.58
N ASN A 439 -3.94 -5.64 -23.52
CA ASN A 439 -4.84 -4.95 -22.58
C ASN A 439 -4.51 -5.45 -21.17
N VAL A 440 -4.37 -4.56 -20.22
CA VAL A 440 -4.21 -4.94 -18.79
C VAL A 440 -5.49 -5.60 -18.28
N GLN A 441 -5.34 -6.54 -17.36
CA GLN A 441 -6.50 -7.22 -16.76
C GLN A 441 -7.40 -6.26 -15.97
N GLN A 442 -6.80 -5.26 -15.32
CA GLN A 442 -7.51 -4.25 -14.54
C GLN A 442 -6.74 -2.93 -14.60
N ILE A 443 -7.42 -1.81 -14.86
CA ILE A 443 -6.77 -0.50 -14.94
C ILE A 443 -6.56 0.04 -13.53
N THR A 444 -5.33 -0.03 -13.01
CA THR A 444 -4.96 0.58 -11.72
C THR A 444 -4.37 1.97 -11.91
N PHE A 445 -3.67 2.21 -13.03
CA PHE A 445 -3.23 3.53 -13.48
C PHE A 445 -3.80 3.77 -14.88
N SER A 446 -4.28 4.99 -15.13
CA SER A 446 -4.84 5.38 -16.41
C SER A 446 -3.92 6.35 -17.14
N ALA A 447 -3.42 5.94 -18.30
CA ALA A 447 -2.64 6.77 -19.21
C ALA A 447 -3.44 8.00 -19.69
N LYS A 448 -4.75 7.85 -19.86
CA LYS A 448 -5.65 8.95 -20.19
C LYS A 448 -5.60 10.05 -19.13
N ASN A 449 -5.72 9.69 -17.83
CA ASN A 449 -5.61 10.66 -16.73
C ASN A 449 -4.23 11.32 -16.71
N ALA A 450 -3.17 10.55 -16.94
CA ALA A 450 -1.81 11.07 -16.95
C ALA A 450 -1.63 12.15 -18.04
N ASN A 451 -2.16 11.92 -19.22
CA ASN A 451 -2.13 12.91 -20.32
C ASN A 451 -2.96 14.16 -19.99
N GLU A 452 -4.17 13.99 -19.42
CA GLU A 452 -5.03 15.10 -19.01
C GLU A 452 -4.36 15.96 -17.92
N ASN A 453 -3.54 15.36 -17.06
CA ASN A 453 -2.80 16.01 -15.98
C ASN A 453 -1.38 16.47 -16.40
N ASN A 454 -0.96 16.23 -17.65
CA ASN A 454 0.39 16.53 -18.17
C ASN A 454 1.51 15.90 -17.31
N GLN A 455 1.33 14.67 -16.87
CA GLN A 455 2.31 13.93 -16.08
C GLN A 455 3.42 13.37 -16.98
N GLU A 456 4.65 13.35 -16.47
CA GLU A 456 5.77 12.64 -17.10
C GLU A 456 5.79 11.19 -16.62
N ILE A 457 5.66 10.23 -17.55
CA ILE A 457 5.54 8.80 -17.22
C ILE A 457 6.66 8.02 -17.88
N LEU A 458 7.39 7.24 -17.07
CA LEU A 458 8.40 6.29 -17.53
C LEU A 458 8.07 4.87 -17.08
N TYR A 459 8.41 3.90 -17.92
CA TYR A 459 8.36 2.46 -17.64
C TYR A 459 9.78 1.94 -17.72
N VAL A 460 10.36 1.59 -16.59
CA VAL A 460 11.77 1.21 -16.45
C VAL A 460 11.87 -0.27 -16.12
N THR A 461 12.57 -1.00 -16.97
CA THR A 461 12.91 -2.39 -16.74
C THR A 461 14.43 -2.58 -16.78
N GLU A 462 14.90 -3.77 -16.47
CA GLU A 462 16.31 -4.11 -16.55
C GLU A 462 16.88 -4.03 -17.98
N ARG A 463 16.02 -4.16 -18.99
CA ARG A 463 16.43 -4.24 -20.40
C ARG A 463 15.94 -3.11 -21.30
N ALA A 464 14.88 -2.38 -20.89
CA ALA A 464 14.29 -1.34 -21.72
C ALA A 464 13.67 -0.23 -20.87
N VAL A 465 13.66 0.99 -21.43
CA VAL A 465 12.93 2.13 -20.88
C VAL A 465 11.96 2.66 -21.93
N PHE A 466 10.71 2.83 -21.51
CA PHE A 466 9.69 3.46 -22.32
C PHE A 466 9.22 4.76 -21.66
N ARG A 467 8.68 5.67 -22.48
CA ARG A 467 7.91 6.83 -22.01
C ARG A 467 6.50 6.80 -22.58
N LEU A 468 5.56 7.36 -21.87
CA LEU A 468 4.20 7.56 -22.38
C LEU A 468 4.19 8.75 -23.34
N VAL A 469 3.63 8.55 -24.55
CA VAL A 469 3.43 9.61 -25.55
C VAL A 469 2.02 9.49 -26.11
N GLY A 470 1.15 10.42 -25.74
CA GLY A 470 -0.28 10.27 -26.01
C GLY A 470 -0.83 8.98 -25.38
N LEU A 471 -1.61 8.21 -26.13
CA LEU A 471 -1.97 6.85 -25.73
C LEU A 471 -1.03 5.88 -26.47
N GLY A 472 0.11 5.60 -25.87
CA GLY A 472 1.09 4.66 -26.42
C GLY A 472 2.44 4.75 -25.75
N LEU A 473 3.22 3.67 -25.87
CA LEU A 473 4.56 3.55 -25.32
C LEU A 473 5.61 3.81 -26.39
N GLU A 474 6.54 4.72 -26.14
CA GLU A 474 7.72 4.93 -26.95
C GLU A 474 8.96 4.33 -26.27
N LEU A 475 9.60 3.37 -26.94
CA LEU A 475 10.87 2.78 -26.51
C LEU A 475 12.00 3.79 -26.73
N ILE A 476 12.64 4.23 -25.66
CA ILE A 476 13.67 5.29 -25.68
C ILE A 476 15.08 4.77 -25.32
N GLU A 477 15.18 3.68 -24.57
CA GLU A 477 16.47 3.08 -24.18
C GLU A 477 16.38 1.55 -24.21
N ILE A 478 17.49 0.90 -24.57
CA ILE A 478 17.71 -0.55 -24.41
C ILE A 478 19.01 -0.81 -23.66
N ALA A 479 19.08 -1.89 -22.89
CA ALA A 479 20.27 -2.27 -22.15
C ALA A 479 21.40 -2.71 -23.09
N PRO A 480 22.67 -2.43 -22.77
CA PRO A 480 23.80 -3.03 -23.47
C PRO A 480 23.72 -4.57 -23.44
N GLY A 481 23.87 -5.23 -24.58
CA GLY A 481 23.82 -6.68 -24.73
C GLY A 481 22.46 -7.25 -25.14
N VAL A 482 21.43 -6.42 -25.16
CA VAL A 482 20.03 -6.80 -25.51
C VAL A 482 19.79 -6.59 -27.01
N ASP A 483 19.14 -7.56 -27.66
CA ASP A 483 18.68 -7.48 -29.04
C ASP A 483 17.26 -6.88 -29.10
N LEU A 484 17.08 -5.85 -29.95
CA LEU A 484 15.82 -5.11 -30.04
C LEU A 484 14.65 -6.02 -30.46
N GLU A 485 14.81 -6.83 -31.49
CA GLU A 485 13.72 -7.65 -32.00
C GLU A 485 13.43 -8.82 -31.06
N LYS A 486 14.43 -9.64 -30.78
CA LYS A 486 14.29 -10.89 -30.02
C LYS A 486 13.94 -10.66 -28.54
N ASP A 487 14.67 -9.73 -27.88
CA ASP A 487 14.63 -9.60 -26.43
C ASP A 487 13.62 -8.53 -25.96
N ILE A 488 13.14 -7.66 -26.88
CA ILE A 488 12.15 -6.62 -26.58
C ILE A 488 10.86 -6.86 -27.37
N LEU A 489 10.87 -6.69 -28.70
CA LEU A 489 9.64 -6.64 -29.50
C LEU A 489 8.91 -7.98 -29.52
N ASP A 490 9.60 -9.11 -29.62
CA ASP A 490 9.01 -10.46 -29.58
C ASP A 490 8.47 -10.82 -28.19
N GLN A 491 8.92 -10.13 -27.12
CA GLN A 491 8.48 -10.35 -25.74
C GLN A 491 7.28 -9.47 -25.35
N MET A 492 6.80 -8.60 -26.23
CA MET A 492 5.59 -7.79 -26.06
C MET A 492 4.40 -8.40 -26.82
N GLU A 493 3.18 -8.10 -26.41
CA GLU A 493 1.95 -8.48 -27.14
C GLU A 493 1.49 -7.39 -28.13
N PHE A 494 2.18 -6.25 -28.14
CA PHE A 494 1.94 -5.13 -29.04
C PHE A 494 3.27 -4.54 -29.51
N LYS A 495 3.24 -3.69 -30.54
CA LYS A 495 4.42 -3.00 -31.03
C LYS A 495 4.45 -1.57 -30.50
N PRO A 496 5.44 -1.21 -29.66
CA PRO A 496 5.61 0.17 -29.21
C PRO A 496 6.12 1.06 -30.34
N PHE A 497 6.04 2.37 -30.17
CA PHE A 497 6.84 3.28 -30.99
C PHE A 497 8.31 3.09 -30.64
N VAL A 498 9.15 2.91 -31.64
CA VAL A 498 10.60 2.92 -31.42
C VAL A 498 11.11 4.33 -31.70
N SER A 499 11.74 4.93 -30.70
CA SER A 499 12.26 6.29 -30.86
C SER A 499 13.27 6.37 -32.00
N PRO A 500 13.22 7.40 -32.87
CA PRO A 500 14.27 7.64 -33.85
C PRO A 500 15.62 7.92 -33.18
N ASP A 501 15.60 8.38 -31.92
CA ASP A 501 16.78 8.64 -31.07
C ASP A 501 16.98 7.52 -30.03
N LEU A 502 16.60 6.28 -30.36
CA LEU A 502 16.81 5.13 -29.47
C LEU A 502 18.28 5.00 -29.10
N LYS A 503 18.56 4.93 -27.80
CA LYS A 503 19.94 4.87 -27.29
C LYS A 503 20.12 3.66 -26.36
N LEU A 504 21.38 3.36 -26.06
CA LEU A 504 21.71 2.43 -24.99
C LEU A 504 21.52 3.11 -23.62
N MET A 505 21.06 2.34 -22.63
CA MET A 505 21.09 2.76 -21.23
C MET A 505 22.54 3.11 -20.82
N ASP A 506 22.68 4.01 -19.84
CA ASP A 506 24.01 4.41 -19.34
C ASP A 506 24.79 3.19 -18.86
N GLU A 507 25.99 3.01 -19.41
CA GLU A 507 26.83 1.84 -19.11
C GLU A 507 27.22 1.71 -17.63
N ARG A 508 27.22 2.83 -16.88
CA ARG A 508 27.54 2.84 -15.44
C ARG A 508 26.54 2.04 -14.62
N ILE A 509 25.28 1.92 -15.10
CA ILE A 509 24.22 1.14 -14.46
C ILE A 509 24.63 -0.34 -14.33
N PHE A 510 25.36 -0.86 -15.33
CA PHE A 510 25.72 -2.26 -15.48
C PHE A 510 27.15 -2.59 -14.96
N LYS A 511 27.76 -1.69 -14.22
CA LYS A 511 29.10 -1.87 -13.65
C LYS A 511 29.06 -1.98 -12.13
N GLU A 512 29.98 -2.74 -11.56
CA GLU A 512 30.17 -2.77 -10.11
C GLU A 512 30.64 -1.41 -9.57
N GLY A 513 30.33 -1.14 -8.30
CA GLY A 513 30.69 0.10 -7.61
C GLY A 513 29.73 1.25 -7.89
N LYS A 514 30.09 2.43 -7.41
CA LYS A 514 29.27 3.65 -7.55
C LYS A 514 29.22 4.16 -9.00
N MET A 515 28.09 4.66 -9.42
CA MET A 515 27.96 5.36 -10.71
C MET A 515 28.54 6.78 -10.68
N GLY A 516 28.69 7.37 -9.48
CA GLY A 516 29.03 8.80 -9.33
C GLY A 516 27.87 9.70 -9.72
N LEU A 517 26.65 9.26 -9.35
CA LEU A 517 25.44 10.03 -9.61
C LEU A 517 25.46 11.34 -8.80
N LYS A 518 25.09 12.45 -9.47
CA LYS A 518 24.90 13.76 -8.87
C LYS A 518 23.50 14.24 -9.24
N ILE A 519 22.72 14.69 -8.23
CA ILE A 519 21.34 15.17 -8.39
C ILE A 519 21.18 16.62 -7.99
#